data_7eefdb439a3d173fcde5e0b060ce00c7
#
_entry.id   7eefdb439a3d173fcde5e0b060ce00c7
#
_cell.length_a   1.000
_cell.length_b   1.000
_cell.length_c   1.000
_cell.angle_alpha   90.00
_cell.angle_beta   90.00
_cell.angle_gamma   90.00
#
_symmetry.space_group_name_H-M   'P 1'
#
loop_
_entity.id
_entity.type
_entity.pdbx_description
1 polymer ?
#
loop_
_entity_poly.entity_id
_entity_poly.type
_entity_poly.pdbx_seq_one_letter_code
_entity_poly.pdbx_strand_id
1 'polypeptide(L)'
;MGTTAHTTADQLSKHIKKVLNRPVVQVSNAQAAIKNIAWCTGGAQGYFEAAIAAGADVFITGEISEPQAHYAREMGVAYIACGHHASERYGAPAVAAHVAQQLGLQHTFIDIDNPA
;
A
#
# COMPACT_ATOMS: atom_id res chain seq x y z
N MET A 1 5.25 8.80 5.57
CA MET A 1 4.02 8.83 6.38
C MET A 1 3.13 9.98 5.98
N GLY A 2 1.83 9.88 6.22
CA GLY A 2 0.83 10.91 5.92
C GLY A 2 -0.44 10.68 6.71
N THR A 3 -1.49 11.42 6.36
CA THR A 3 -2.83 11.26 6.93
C THR A 3 -3.82 10.82 5.87
N THR A 4 -4.95 10.25 6.30
CA THR A 4 -6.03 9.82 5.41
C THR A 4 -7.36 10.45 5.82
N ALA A 5 -8.24 10.66 4.83
CA ALA A 5 -9.62 11.04 5.06
C ALA A 5 -10.52 9.83 5.43
N HIS A 6 -10.04 8.62 5.23
CA HIS A 6 -10.76 7.42 5.66
C HIS A 6 -10.65 7.26 7.18
N THR A 7 -11.78 7.00 7.81
CA THR A 7 -11.86 6.95 9.29
C THR A 7 -11.62 5.57 9.87
N THR A 8 -11.69 4.52 9.04
CA THR A 8 -11.44 3.13 9.46
C THR A 8 -10.53 2.39 8.48
N ALA A 9 -9.84 1.37 8.99
CA ALA A 9 -9.00 0.50 8.18
C ALA A 9 -9.78 -0.21 7.06
N ASP A 10 -11.05 -0.58 7.32
CA ASP A 10 -11.91 -1.21 6.32
C ASP A 10 -12.25 -0.26 5.15
N GLN A 11 -12.55 1.00 5.44
CA GLN A 11 -12.81 2.00 4.39
C GLN A 11 -11.58 2.21 3.51
N LEU A 12 -10.39 2.33 4.13
CA LEU A 12 -9.13 2.48 3.40
C LEU A 12 -8.82 1.24 2.55
N SER A 13 -8.98 0.06 3.11
CA SER A 13 -8.79 -1.23 2.41
C SER A 13 -9.70 -1.37 1.19
N LYS A 14 -10.99 -1.02 1.32
CA LYS A 14 -11.95 -1.01 0.21
C LYS A 14 -11.56 0.00 -0.87
N HIS A 15 -11.07 1.16 -0.47
CA HIS A 15 -10.58 2.17 -1.40
C HIS A 15 -9.37 1.66 -2.18
N ILE A 16 -8.36 1.10 -1.50
CA ILE A 16 -7.16 0.53 -2.12
C ILE A 16 -7.54 -0.59 -3.09
N LYS A 17 -8.40 -1.52 -2.66
CA LYS A 17 -8.94 -2.60 -3.53
C LYS A 17 -9.55 -2.06 -4.82
N LYS A 18 -10.35 -0.98 -4.72
CA LYS A 18 -10.99 -0.36 -5.87
C LYS A 18 -9.97 0.31 -6.79
N VAL A 19 -9.03 1.08 -6.24
CA VAL A 19 -8.02 1.84 -7.03
C VAL A 19 -7.06 0.90 -7.74
N LEU A 20 -6.58 -0.14 -7.03
CA LEU A 20 -5.62 -1.10 -7.59
C LEU A 20 -6.30 -2.20 -8.43
N ASN A 21 -7.64 -2.26 -8.41
CA ASN A 21 -8.44 -3.27 -9.11
C ASN A 21 -8.03 -4.71 -8.78
N ARG A 22 -7.71 -4.99 -7.49
CA ARG A 22 -7.33 -6.33 -7.03
C ARG A 22 -7.72 -6.55 -5.56
N PRO A 23 -7.85 -7.82 -5.11
CA PRO A 23 -8.01 -8.12 -3.70
C PRO A 23 -6.82 -7.61 -2.88
N VAL A 24 -7.09 -7.21 -1.63
CA VAL A 24 -6.07 -6.85 -0.64
C VAL A 24 -6.20 -7.76 0.57
N VAL A 25 -5.10 -8.01 1.27
CA VAL A 25 -5.11 -8.70 2.56
C VAL A 25 -5.08 -7.63 3.65
N GLN A 26 -6.08 -7.64 4.51
CA GLN A 26 -6.13 -6.75 5.67
C GLN A 26 -6.04 -7.57 6.95
N VAL A 27 -5.14 -7.18 7.85
CA VAL A 27 -5.02 -7.70 9.20
C VAL A 27 -5.27 -6.56 10.16
N SER A 28 -6.23 -6.69 11.02
CA SER A 28 -6.57 -5.86 12.19
C SER A 28 -8.07 -5.87 12.46
N ASN A 29 -8.50 -5.12 13.48
CA ASN A 29 -9.90 -4.76 13.65
C ASN A 29 -10.33 -3.84 12.48
N ALA A 30 -11.27 -4.30 11.66
CA ALA A 30 -11.77 -3.57 10.49
C ALA A 30 -12.35 -2.19 10.85
N GLN A 31 -12.89 -2.04 12.06
CA GLN A 31 -13.50 -0.81 12.57
C GLN A 31 -12.50 0.05 13.37
N ALA A 32 -11.22 -0.34 13.47
CA ALA A 32 -10.22 0.49 14.12
C ALA A 32 -10.15 1.86 13.47
N ALA A 33 -10.23 2.91 14.28
CA ALA A 33 -10.08 4.28 13.83
C ALA A 33 -8.64 4.49 13.34
N ILE A 34 -8.49 5.14 12.20
CA ILE A 34 -7.19 5.45 11.61
C ILE A 34 -7.11 6.94 11.27
N LYS A 35 -5.92 7.50 11.37
CA LYS A 35 -5.59 8.85 10.96
C LYS A 35 -4.24 8.90 10.27
N ASN A 36 -3.23 8.33 10.92
CA ASN A 36 -1.85 8.32 10.44
C ASN A 36 -1.61 7.06 9.63
N ILE A 37 -1.16 7.22 8.40
CA ILE A 37 -0.80 6.10 7.54
C ILE A 37 0.70 6.11 7.24
N ALA A 38 1.29 4.92 7.21
CA ALA A 38 2.62 4.69 6.65
C ALA A 38 2.49 3.77 5.45
N TRP A 39 3.33 3.96 4.45
CA TRP A 39 3.34 3.09 3.27
C TRP A 39 4.75 2.91 2.73
N CYS A 40 4.98 1.75 2.14
CA CYS A 40 6.17 1.43 1.37
C CYS A 40 5.78 0.39 0.32
N THR A 41 6.04 0.65 -0.94
CA THR A 41 5.67 -0.23 -2.05
C THR A 41 6.51 -1.52 -2.07
N GLY A 42 6.05 -2.52 -2.80
CA GLY A 42 6.76 -3.78 -2.98
C GLY A 42 6.83 -4.66 -1.73
N GLY A 43 7.91 -5.40 -1.56
CA GLY A 43 8.14 -6.32 -0.44
C GLY A 43 8.72 -5.62 0.79
N ALA A 44 7.97 -4.72 1.41
CA ALA A 44 8.45 -3.86 2.50
C ALA A 44 7.92 -4.26 3.90
N GLN A 45 7.51 -5.50 4.09
CA GLN A 45 6.99 -6.00 5.36
C GLN A 45 7.95 -5.83 6.54
N GLY A 46 9.25 -5.81 6.30
CA GLY A 46 10.27 -5.56 7.34
C GLY A 46 10.27 -4.16 7.93
N TYR A 47 9.60 -3.19 7.29
CA TYR A 47 9.48 -1.81 7.81
C TYR A 47 8.27 -1.61 8.74
N PHE A 48 7.48 -2.65 8.99
CA PHE A 48 6.26 -2.52 9.79
C PHE A 48 6.54 -2.06 11.23
N GLU A 49 7.56 -2.60 11.87
CA GLU A 49 7.96 -2.19 13.23
C GLU A 49 8.36 -0.70 13.26
N ALA A 50 9.10 -0.24 12.26
CA ALA A 50 9.45 1.17 12.16
C ALA A 50 8.22 2.06 11.96
N ALA A 51 7.21 1.61 11.20
CA ALA A 51 5.95 2.31 11.01
C ALA A 51 5.17 2.41 12.33
N ILE A 52 5.11 1.33 13.11
CA ILE A 52 4.50 1.31 14.46
C ILE A 52 5.22 2.32 15.37
N ALA A 53 6.54 2.25 15.42
CA ALA A 53 7.35 3.15 16.27
C ALA A 53 7.17 4.63 15.87
N ALA A 54 6.89 4.90 14.60
CA ALA A 54 6.61 6.24 14.09
C ALA A 54 5.16 6.71 14.34
N GLY A 55 4.31 5.90 15.00
CA GLY A 55 2.94 6.25 15.35
C GLY A 55 1.92 6.09 14.21
N ALA A 56 2.15 5.15 13.29
CA ALA A 56 1.17 4.80 12.27
C ALA A 56 0.01 4.02 12.88
N ASP A 57 -1.21 4.33 12.46
CA ASP A 57 -2.42 3.55 12.77
C ASP A 57 -2.62 2.42 11.75
N VAL A 58 -2.04 2.59 10.56
CA VAL A 58 -2.07 1.60 9.48
C VAL A 58 -0.80 1.63 8.65
N PHE A 59 -0.32 0.46 8.26
CA PHE A 59 0.79 0.28 7.31
C PHE A 59 0.30 -0.39 6.03
N ILE A 60 0.68 0.19 4.89
CA ILE A 60 0.32 -0.30 3.55
C ILE A 60 1.59 -0.72 2.83
N THR A 61 1.61 -1.94 2.30
CA THR A 61 2.73 -2.45 1.49
C THR A 61 2.24 -3.49 0.49
N GLY A 62 3.13 -4.02 -0.35
CA GLY A 62 2.75 -5.03 -1.34
C GLY A 62 2.53 -6.42 -0.76
N GLU A 63 3.34 -6.82 0.22
CA GLU A 63 3.40 -8.19 0.72
C GLU A 63 3.10 -8.30 2.22
N ILE A 64 2.79 -9.52 2.65
CA ILE A 64 2.66 -9.87 4.07
C ILE A 64 3.29 -11.23 4.33
N SER A 65 3.91 -11.38 5.48
CA SER A 65 4.39 -12.65 6.02
C SER A 65 3.70 -12.94 7.36
N GLU A 66 3.77 -14.17 7.83
CA GLU A 66 3.10 -14.60 9.06
C GLU A 66 3.42 -13.73 10.29
N PRO A 67 4.69 -13.36 10.56
CA PRO A 67 5.01 -12.51 11.72
C PRO A 67 4.26 -11.18 11.73
N GLN A 68 4.10 -10.53 10.58
CA GLN A 68 3.39 -9.25 10.50
C GLN A 68 1.90 -9.37 10.85
N ALA A 69 1.28 -10.52 10.54
CA ALA A 69 -0.11 -10.75 10.91
C ALA A 69 -0.29 -10.84 12.44
N HIS A 70 0.65 -11.48 13.14
CA HIS A 70 0.66 -11.51 14.60
C HIS A 70 0.93 -10.12 15.18
N TYR A 71 1.96 -9.45 14.68
CA TYR A 71 2.37 -8.13 15.13
C TYR A 71 1.24 -7.10 14.99
N ALA A 72 0.52 -7.12 13.86
CA ALA A 72 -0.61 -6.22 13.63
C ALA A 72 -1.71 -6.39 14.68
N ARG A 73 -2.00 -7.65 15.05
CA ARG A 73 -3.02 -7.96 16.06
C ARG A 73 -2.59 -7.56 17.47
N GLU A 74 -1.33 -7.85 17.83
CA GLU A 74 -0.79 -7.56 19.16
C GLU A 74 -0.61 -6.07 19.40
N MET A 75 -0.15 -5.34 18.38
CA MET A 75 0.08 -3.91 18.49
C MET A 75 -1.16 -3.06 18.19
N GLY A 76 -2.25 -3.67 17.71
CA GLY A 76 -3.47 -2.97 17.34
C GLY A 76 -3.33 -2.03 16.13
N VAL A 77 -2.28 -2.17 15.34
CA VAL A 77 -2.01 -1.38 14.13
C VAL A 77 -2.45 -2.16 12.91
N ALA A 78 -3.23 -1.53 12.03
CA ALA A 78 -3.71 -2.18 10.83
C ALA A 78 -2.58 -2.44 9.84
N TYR A 79 -2.64 -3.60 9.17
CA TYR A 79 -1.74 -3.96 8.08
C TYR A 79 -2.54 -4.23 6.82
N ILE A 80 -2.16 -3.64 5.69
CA ILE A 80 -2.80 -3.84 4.40
C ILE A 80 -1.74 -4.24 3.37
N ALA A 81 -1.80 -5.49 2.90
CA ALA A 81 -0.99 -5.96 1.80
C ALA A 81 -1.79 -5.87 0.49
N CYS A 82 -1.29 -5.08 -0.46
CA CYS A 82 -2.05 -4.71 -1.65
C CYS A 82 -1.45 -5.24 -2.97
N GLY A 83 -0.43 -6.09 -2.89
CA GLY A 83 0.28 -6.68 -4.03
C GLY A 83 1.57 -5.95 -4.37
N HIS A 84 2.64 -6.72 -4.55
CA HIS A 84 3.96 -6.19 -4.88
C HIS A 84 3.90 -5.40 -6.18
N HIS A 85 3.59 -6.09 -7.27
CA HIS A 85 3.47 -5.47 -8.61
C HIS A 85 2.47 -4.31 -8.62
N ALA A 86 1.29 -4.50 -8.03
CA ALA A 86 0.24 -3.49 -8.04
C ALA A 86 0.63 -2.20 -7.30
N SER A 87 1.45 -2.28 -6.26
CA SER A 87 1.94 -1.12 -5.52
C SER A 87 3.09 -0.39 -6.21
N GLU A 88 3.84 -1.07 -7.09
CA GLU A 88 5.03 -0.51 -7.75
C GLU A 88 4.80 -0.04 -9.19
N ARG A 89 3.78 -0.54 -9.88
CA ARG A 89 3.57 -0.30 -11.32
C ARG A 89 3.38 1.18 -11.73
N TYR A 90 3.23 2.08 -10.79
CA TYR A 90 3.01 3.51 -11.08
C TYR A 90 4.29 4.30 -11.31
N GLY A 91 5.43 3.84 -10.81
CA GLY A 91 6.69 4.57 -10.89
C GLY A 91 7.21 4.72 -12.32
N ALA A 92 7.38 3.62 -13.02
CA ALA A 92 7.91 3.62 -14.39
C ALA A 92 7.04 4.43 -15.38
N PRO A 93 5.71 4.28 -15.43
CA PRO A 93 4.87 5.12 -16.30
C PRO A 93 4.93 6.60 -15.97
N ALA A 94 5.04 6.97 -14.70
CA ALA A 94 5.15 8.39 -14.30
C ALA A 94 6.47 9.00 -14.80
N VAL A 95 7.58 8.30 -14.67
CA VAL A 95 8.87 8.74 -15.20
C VAL A 95 8.83 8.79 -16.74
N ALA A 96 8.29 7.76 -17.38
CA ALA A 96 8.18 7.72 -18.84
C ALA A 96 7.31 8.86 -19.40
N ALA A 97 6.19 9.17 -18.74
CA ALA A 97 5.33 10.30 -19.11
C ALA A 97 6.08 11.63 -19.00
N HIS A 98 6.81 11.84 -17.92
CA HIS A 98 7.60 13.05 -17.71
C HIS A 98 8.68 13.22 -18.80
N VAL A 99 9.47 12.16 -19.05
CA VAL A 99 10.52 12.18 -20.08
C VAL A 99 9.93 12.42 -21.48
N ALA A 100 8.83 11.75 -21.81
CA ALA A 100 8.16 11.92 -23.09
C ALA A 100 7.69 13.37 -23.29
N GLN A 101 7.11 13.97 -22.25
CA GLN A 101 6.70 15.37 -22.29
C GLN A 101 7.87 16.33 -22.51
N GLN A 102 8.99 16.12 -21.81
CA GLN A 102 10.17 16.99 -21.91
C GLN A 102 10.87 16.90 -23.27
N LEU A 103 10.86 15.72 -23.88
CA LEU A 103 11.62 15.45 -25.12
C LEU A 103 10.74 15.34 -26.36
N GLY A 104 9.43 15.59 -26.27
CA GLY A 104 8.51 15.46 -27.40
C GLY A 104 8.36 14.03 -27.92
N LEU A 105 8.54 13.03 -27.04
CA LEU A 105 8.44 11.61 -27.38
C LEU A 105 7.04 11.07 -27.07
N GLN A 106 6.70 9.94 -27.67
CA GLN A 106 5.56 9.14 -27.27
C GLN A 106 6.01 8.01 -26.32
N HIS A 107 5.18 7.66 -25.35
CA HIS A 107 5.41 6.49 -24.52
C HIS A 107 4.14 5.63 -24.45
N THR A 108 4.33 4.35 -24.25
CA THR A 108 3.24 3.39 -24.03
C THR A 108 3.57 2.55 -22.81
N PHE A 109 2.66 2.51 -21.85
CA PHE A 109 2.73 1.59 -20.73
C PHE A 109 1.95 0.32 -21.08
N ILE A 110 2.59 -0.83 -20.97
CA ILE A 110 1.97 -2.15 -21.19
C ILE A 110 1.75 -2.76 -19.81
N ASP A 111 0.49 -2.76 -19.36
CA ASP A 111 0.13 -3.39 -18.10
C ASP A 111 -0.03 -4.91 -18.31
N ILE A 112 0.77 -5.68 -17.58
CA ILE A 112 0.71 -7.14 -17.61
C ILE A 112 0.21 -7.59 -16.24
N ASP A 113 -0.90 -8.34 -16.22
CA ASP A 113 -1.47 -8.84 -14.97
C ASP A 113 -0.47 -9.73 -14.25
N ASN A 114 -0.28 -9.45 -12.96
CA ASN A 114 0.62 -10.19 -12.09
C ASN A 114 -0.09 -10.44 -10.75
N PRO A 115 -0.22 -11.70 -10.31
CA PRO A 115 -0.90 -12.05 -9.07
C PRO A 115 -0.12 -11.66 -7.79
N ALA A 116 1.17 -11.32 -7.88
CA ALA A 116 2.00 -10.93 -6.74
C ALA A 116 1.73 -9.49 -6.26
#